data_738974b42f2f1707dfa1ffc4e7eb03f5
#
_entry.id   738974b42f2f1707dfa1ffc4e7eb03f5
#
_cell.length_a   1.000
_cell.length_b   1.000
_cell.length_c   1.000
_cell.angle_alpha   90.00
_cell.angle_beta   90.00
_cell.angle_gamma   90.00
#
_symmetry.space_group_name_H-M   'P 1'
#
loop_
_entity.id
_entity.type
_entity.pdbx_description
1 polymer ?
#
loop_
_entity_poly.entity_id
_entity_poly.type
_entity_poly.pdbx_seq_one_letter_code
_entity_poly.pdbx_strand_id
1 'polypeptide(L)'
;TIGLFGKQLRFNLQDGFPAVTTKKLAWKGVVSELLWFLEGSDDERRLAEIRFNDSRENLTDQGKFSTIWTDNADNQGVSLGYANSETEKRLGPIYGVQWRNWGGKDQIKELIKNLKHNPHSRRHILTAWNVGEIDQMALPPCHVMSQFYVSNKSELSCHMYQRSADMFLGVPFN
;
A
#
# COMPACT_ATOMS: atom_id res chain seq x y z
N THR A 1 -5.64 9.15 -23.18
CA THR A 1 -6.23 8.55 -21.97
C THR A 1 -7.66 9.04 -21.79
N ILE A 2 -8.59 8.14 -21.54
CA ILE A 2 -9.97 8.51 -21.16
C ILE A 2 -10.00 8.54 -19.63
N GLY A 3 -10.35 9.68 -19.05
CA GLY A 3 -10.42 9.88 -17.61
C GLY A 3 -11.87 10.02 -17.14
N LEU A 4 -12.18 9.41 -15.98
CA LEU A 4 -13.42 9.62 -15.25
C LEU A 4 -13.08 10.13 -13.85
N PHE A 5 -13.80 11.14 -13.37
CA PHE A 5 -13.61 11.69 -12.04
C PHE A 5 -14.78 11.37 -11.12
N GLY A 6 -14.49 11.02 -9.86
CA GLY A 6 -15.53 10.84 -8.84
C GLY A 6 -16.37 9.57 -9.03
N LYS A 7 -15.75 8.42 -9.27
CA LYS A 7 -16.44 7.12 -9.32
C LYS A 7 -16.28 6.36 -8.01
N GLN A 8 -17.32 5.60 -7.64
CA GLN A 8 -17.31 4.74 -6.48
C GLN A 8 -17.59 3.30 -6.91
N LEU A 9 -16.82 2.36 -6.35
CA LEU A 9 -17.05 0.92 -6.40
C LEU A 9 -17.47 0.45 -5.01
N ARG A 10 -18.41 -0.51 -4.96
CA ARG A 10 -18.87 -1.13 -3.70
C ARG A 10 -18.79 -2.63 -3.81
N PHE A 11 -18.28 -3.25 -2.76
CA PHE A 11 -18.15 -4.70 -2.66
C PHE A 11 -18.71 -5.16 -1.31
N ASN A 12 -19.56 -6.18 -1.34
CA ASN A 12 -19.99 -6.88 -0.14
C ASN A 12 -19.06 -8.08 0.08
N LEU A 13 -18.22 -8.01 1.11
CA LEU A 13 -17.22 -9.05 1.38
C LEU A 13 -17.85 -10.37 1.89
N GLN A 14 -19.12 -10.37 2.25
CA GLN A 14 -19.86 -11.61 2.55
C GLN A 14 -20.08 -12.47 1.30
N ASP A 15 -20.11 -11.83 0.11
CA ASP A 15 -20.21 -12.54 -1.17
C ASP A 15 -18.87 -13.13 -1.64
N GLY A 16 -17.82 -12.93 -0.87
CA GLY A 16 -16.45 -13.36 -1.14
C GLY A 16 -15.49 -12.19 -1.41
N PHE A 17 -14.24 -12.53 -1.63
CA PHE A 17 -13.21 -11.53 -1.97
C PHE A 17 -13.44 -11.02 -3.41
N PRO A 18 -13.51 -9.70 -3.66
CA PRO A 18 -13.90 -9.10 -4.94
C PRO A 18 -12.76 -9.15 -5.98
N ALA A 19 -12.12 -10.29 -6.14
CA ALA A 19 -11.10 -10.48 -7.17
C ALA A 19 -11.69 -10.47 -8.56
N VAL A 20 -11.10 -9.73 -9.50
CA VAL A 20 -11.52 -9.82 -10.91
C VAL A 20 -11.17 -11.19 -11.47
N THR A 21 -12.10 -11.77 -12.25
CA THR A 21 -11.95 -13.08 -12.88
C THR A 21 -11.66 -13.00 -14.38
N THR A 22 -11.75 -11.81 -14.96
CA THR A 22 -11.53 -11.56 -16.39
C THR A 22 -10.06 -11.46 -16.79
N LYS A 23 -9.14 -11.47 -15.81
CA LYS A 23 -7.70 -11.53 -16.03
C LYS A 23 -7.01 -12.29 -14.90
N LYS A 24 -5.82 -12.82 -15.17
CA LYS A 24 -4.97 -13.43 -14.13
C LYS A 24 -4.42 -12.36 -13.20
N LEU A 25 -4.82 -12.39 -11.94
CA LEU A 25 -4.25 -11.52 -10.91
C LEU A 25 -2.89 -12.02 -10.45
N ALA A 26 -1.97 -11.09 -10.23
CA ALA A 26 -0.69 -11.35 -9.57
C ALA A 26 -0.87 -11.45 -8.05
N TRP A 27 -1.68 -12.42 -7.57
CA TRP A 27 -2.12 -12.52 -6.19
C TRP A 27 -0.98 -12.46 -5.15
N LYS A 28 0.13 -13.16 -5.43
CA LYS A 28 1.32 -13.05 -4.58
C LYS A 28 1.85 -11.62 -4.50
N GLY A 29 1.78 -10.86 -5.60
CA GLY A 29 2.17 -9.45 -5.63
C GLY A 29 1.29 -8.60 -4.72
N VAL A 30 -0.05 -8.75 -4.83
CA VAL A 30 -1.03 -8.02 -4.01
C VAL A 30 -0.79 -8.27 -2.52
N VAL A 31 -0.70 -9.54 -2.13
CA VAL A 31 -0.52 -9.91 -0.71
C VAL A 31 0.85 -9.46 -0.17
N SER A 32 1.92 -9.67 -0.95
CA SER A 32 3.27 -9.29 -0.51
C SER A 32 3.43 -7.78 -0.34
N GLU A 33 2.81 -6.98 -1.22
CA GLU A 33 2.82 -5.52 -1.10
C GLU A 33 2.10 -5.05 0.17
N LEU A 34 0.90 -5.58 0.44
CA LEU A 34 0.18 -5.24 1.66
C LEU A 34 0.97 -5.61 2.92
N LEU A 35 1.58 -6.79 2.96
CA LEU A 35 2.41 -7.21 4.08
C LEU A 35 3.62 -6.29 4.26
N TRP A 36 4.26 -5.90 3.17
CA TRP A 36 5.37 -4.97 3.18
C TRP A 36 4.96 -3.57 3.71
N PHE A 37 3.81 -3.05 3.29
CA PHE A 37 3.27 -1.82 3.87
C PHE A 37 2.99 -1.96 5.37
N LEU A 38 2.44 -3.09 5.80
CA LEU A 38 2.18 -3.35 7.22
C LEU A 38 3.46 -3.51 8.05
N GLU A 39 4.57 -3.93 7.47
CA GLU A 39 5.88 -3.89 8.11
C GLU A 39 6.42 -2.46 8.29
N GLY A 40 5.95 -1.50 7.50
CA GLY A 40 6.44 -0.12 7.52
C GLY A 40 7.77 0.08 6.82
N SER A 41 8.13 -0.80 5.92
CA SER A 41 9.37 -0.73 5.14
C SER A 41 9.21 0.15 3.90
N ASP A 42 10.26 0.86 3.53
CA ASP A 42 10.41 1.58 2.27
C ASP A 42 11.44 0.91 1.33
N ASP A 43 11.99 -0.23 1.75
CA ASP A 43 12.99 -0.96 0.98
C ASP A 43 12.31 -1.95 0.02
N GLU A 44 12.42 -1.70 -1.27
CA GLU A 44 11.85 -2.54 -2.32
C GLU A 44 12.43 -3.97 -2.30
N ARG A 45 13.69 -4.14 -1.91
CA ARG A 45 14.28 -5.48 -1.76
C ARG A 45 13.61 -6.29 -0.65
N ARG A 46 13.07 -5.63 0.40
CA ARG A 46 12.25 -6.31 1.40
C ARG A 46 10.93 -6.82 0.79
N LEU A 47 10.30 -6.05 -0.09
CA LEU A 47 9.14 -6.52 -0.85
C LEU A 47 9.47 -7.74 -1.70
N ALA A 48 10.64 -7.73 -2.36
CA ALA A 48 11.10 -8.87 -3.15
C ALA A 48 11.28 -10.13 -2.28
N GLU A 49 11.89 -10.01 -1.09
CA GLU A 49 12.01 -11.13 -0.14
C GLU A 49 10.64 -11.75 0.19
N ILE A 50 9.65 -10.92 0.52
CA ILE A 50 8.30 -11.40 0.84
C ILE A 50 7.65 -12.06 -0.39
N ARG A 51 7.76 -11.44 -1.57
CA ARG A 51 7.11 -11.89 -2.80
C ARG A 51 7.67 -13.23 -3.29
N PHE A 52 8.99 -13.37 -3.27
CA PHE A 52 9.68 -14.54 -3.81
C PHE A 52 9.95 -15.60 -2.75
N ASN A 53 9.80 -15.26 -1.47
CA ASN A 53 10.06 -16.10 -0.32
C ASN A 53 11.50 -16.62 -0.32
N ASP A 54 12.44 -15.73 -0.52
CA ASP A 54 13.88 -16.03 -0.60
C ASP A 54 14.68 -14.91 0.06
N SER A 55 15.93 -15.18 0.39
CA SER A 55 16.82 -14.20 1.02
C SER A 55 17.29 -13.17 0.00
N ARG A 56 17.60 -11.99 0.48
CA ARG A 56 18.07 -10.83 -0.29
C ARG A 56 19.28 -11.14 -1.16
N GLU A 57 20.20 -11.93 -0.63
CA GLU A 57 21.44 -12.32 -1.29
C GLU A 57 21.20 -13.19 -2.54
N ASN A 58 20.07 -13.93 -2.56
CA ASN A 58 19.67 -14.76 -3.68
C ASN A 58 18.85 -14.01 -4.73
N LEU A 59 18.38 -12.80 -4.41
CA LEU A 59 17.46 -12.01 -5.24
C LEU A 59 18.19 -10.91 -6.04
N THR A 60 19.46 -11.07 -6.34
CA THR A 60 20.28 -10.04 -7.01
C THR A 60 20.02 -9.93 -8.52
N ASP A 61 19.52 -10.97 -9.17
CA ASP A 61 19.09 -10.90 -10.59
C ASP A 61 17.78 -10.11 -10.69
N GLN A 62 17.90 -8.80 -10.87
CA GLN A 62 16.77 -7.89 -10.93
C GLN A 62 15.87 -8.09 -12.14
N GLY A 63 16.38 -8.65 -13.25
CA GLY A 63 15.56 -9.02 -14.40
C GLY A 63 14.56 -10.12 -14.06
N LYS A 64 14.92 -11.01 -13.13
CA LYS A 64 14.08 -12.12 -12.66
C LYS A 64 13.25 -11.77 -11.41
N PHE A 65 13.82 -10.99 -10.51
CA PHE A 65 13.25 -10.72 -9.18
C PHE A 65 12.80 -9.27 -8.99
N SER A 66 12.38 -8.60 -10.06
CA SER A 66 11.78 -7.27 -9.98
C SER A 66 10.37 -7.32 -9.37
N THR A 67 10.01 -6.23 -8.69
CA THR A 67 8.66 -5.99 -8.20
C THR A 67 8.04 -4.83 -8.98
N ILE A 68 6.77 -4.49 -8.72
CA ILE A 68 6.13 -3.33 -9.32
C ILE A 68 6.74 -2.00 -8.84
N TRP A 69 7.57 -2.01 -7.78
CA TRP A 69 8.23 -0.86 -7.19
C TRP A 69 9.69 -0.68 -7.65
N THR A 70 10.26 -1.67 -8.34
CA THR A 70 11.66 -1.63 -8.76
C THR A 70 11.96 -0.39 -9.61
N ASP A 71 11.14 -0.10 -10.62
CA ASP A 71 11.33 1.06 -11.49
C ASP A 71 11.21 2.39 -10.73
N ASN A 72 10.33 2.48 -9.74
CA ASN A 72 10.22 3.68 -8.91
C ASN A 72 11.45 3.88 -8.02
N ALA A 73 12.02 2.81 -7.48
CA ALA A 73 13.25 2.90 -6.70
C ALA A 73 14.43 3.30 -7.60
N ASP A 74 14.54 2.68 -8.78
CA ASP A 74 15.65 2.89 -9.72
C ASP A 74 15.63 4.29 -10.39
N ASN A 75 14.48 4.92 -10.50
CA ASN A 75 14.34 6.23 -11.11
C ASN A 75 14.08 7.33 -10.06
N GLN A 76 12.88 7.36 -9.48
CA GLN A 76 12.48 8.41 -8.56
C GLN A 76 13.26 8.36 -7.24
N GLY A 77 13.46 7.16 -6.68
CA GLY A 77 14.23 6.96 -5.46
C GLY A 77 15.67 7.48 -5.62
N VAL A 78 16.32 7.10 -6.71
CA VAL A 78 17.68 7.60 -7.04
C VAL A 78 17.68 9.12 -7.24
N SER A 79 16.68 9.67 -7.93
CA SER A 79 16.57 11.12 -8.13
C SER A 79 16.42 11.91 -6.82
N LEU A 80 15.84 11.29 -5.79
CA LEU A 80 15.73 11.84 -4.44
C LEU A 80 16.98 11.60 -3.58
N GLY A 81 17.99 10.91 -4.11
CA GLY A 81 19.23 10.61 -3.40
C GLY A 81 19.17 9.40 -2.46
N TYR A 82 18.17 8.54 -2.61
CA TYR A 82 18.05 7.32 -1.79
C TYR A 82 19.02 6.22 -2.24
N ALA A 83 19.36 5.35 -1.29
CA ALA A 83 20.19 4.17 -1.55
C ALA A 83 19.55 3.27 -2.61
N ASN A 84 20.35 2.85 -3.59
CA ASN A 84 19.96 1.93 -4.63
C ASN A 84 21.14 1.01 -4.97
N SER A 85 20.99 -0.27 -4.64
CA SER A 85 21.95 -1.32 -4.91
C SER A 85 21.21 -2.63 -5.23
N GLU A 86 21.95 -3.69 -5.48
CA GLU A 86 21.35 -5.02 -5.67
C GLU A 86 20.62 -5.54 -4.41
N THR A 87 21.06 -5.11 -3.23
CA THR A 87 20.54 -5.57 -1.94
C THR A 87 19.74 -4.53 -1.17
N GLU A 88 19.69 -3.29 -1.60
CA GLU A 88 18.94 -2.21 -0.94
C GLU A 88 18.41 -1.21 -1.96
N LYS A 89 17.09 -0.96 -1.95
CA LYS A 89 16.44 0.01 -2.84
C LYS A 89 15.38 0.79 -2.07
N ARG A 90 15.70 2.04 -1.73
CA ARG A 90 14.83 2.87 -0.90
C ARG A 90 13.89 3.74 -1.74
N LEU A 91 12.70 3.94 -1.19
CA LEU A 91 11.61 4.70 -1.82
C LEU A 91 11.19 5.93 -1.00
N GLY A 92 11.80 6.12 0.17
CA GLY A 92 11.43 7.18 1.09
C GLY A 92 10.16 6.90 1.89
N PRO A 93 9.58 7.92 2.55
CA PRO A 93 8.50 7.74 3.52
C PRO A 93 7.13 7.44 2.89
N ILE A 94 7.07 6.43 2.02
CA ILE A 94 5.85 6.01 1.32
C ILE A 94 4.86 5.27 2.25
N TYR A 95 3.72 4.88 1.74
CA TYR A 95 2.59 4.15 2.35
C TYR A 95 2.82 3.53 3.74
N GLY A 96 3.62 2.46 3.80
CA GLY A 96 3.84 1.69 5.01
C GLY A 96 4.60 2.47 6.08
N VAL A 97 5.56 3.31 5.67
CA VAL A 97 6.28 4.20 6.61
C VAL A 97 5.29 5.15 7.27
N GLN A 98 4.40 5.78 6.50
CA GLN A 98 3.38 6.66 7.07
C GLN A 98 2.40 5.91 7.99
N TRP A 99 2.01 4.69 7.62
CA TRP A 99 1.09 3.89 8.42
C TRP A 99 1.67 3.45 9.75
N ARG A 100 2.97 3.17 9.79
CA ARG A 100 3.64 2.60 10.97
C ARG A 100 4.44 3.63 11.79
N ASN A 101 4.78 4.77 11.18
CA ASN A 101 5.61 5.78 11.86
C ASN A 101 5.37 7.21 11.35
N TRP A 102 4.16 7.72 11.40
CA TRP A 102 3.90 9.13 11.12
C TRP A 102 4.33 10.00 12.30
N GLY A 103 5.51 10.60 12.23
CA GLY A 103 6.04 11.43 13.31
C GLY A 103 6.04 10.73 14.69
N GLY A 104 6.40 9.45 14.72
CA GLY A 104 6.37 8.62 15.92
C GLY A 104 5.02 7.96 16.23
N LYS A 105 4.01 8.14 15.38
CA LYS A 105 2.67 7.54 15.54
C LYS A 105 2.50 6.32 14.65
N ASP A 106 2.22 5.18 15.24
CA ASP A 106 1.82 3.96 14.54
C ASP A 106 0.29 3.98 14.34
N GLN A 107 -0.13 4.40 13.15
CA GLN A 107 -1.55 4.54 12.82
C GLN A 107 -2.28 3.18 12.82
N ILE A 108 -1.63 2.10 12.37
CA ILE A 108 -2.22 0.74 12.35
C ILE A 108 -2.49 0.27 13.79
N LYS A 109 -1.53 0.43 14.68
CA LYS A 109 -1.69 0.06 16.10
C LYS A 109 -2.82 0.83 16.76
N GLU A 110 -2.86 2.15 16.55
CA GLU A 110 -3.92 3.00 17.11
C GLU A 110 -5.29 2.68 16.50
N LEU A 111 -5.37 2.43 15.20
CA LEU A 111 -6.60 2.02 14.52
C LEU A 111 -7.18 0.74 15.13
N ILE A 112 -6.36 -0.31 15.25
CA ILE A 112 -6.78 -1.59 15.83
C ILE A 112 -7.24 -1.42 17.28
N LYS A 113 -6.49 -0.67 18.08
CA LYS A 113 -6.84 -0.36 19.47
C LYS A 113 -8.20 0.36 19.56
N ASN A 114 -8.41 1.38 18.72
CA ASN A 114 -9.64 2.17 18.72
C ASN A 114 -10.84 1.37 18.20
N LEU A 115 -10.68 0.54 17.18
CA LEU A 115 -11.74 -0.36 16.72
C LEU A 115 -12.20 -1.32 17.82
N LYS A 116 -11.28 -1.80 18.68
CA LYS A 116 -11.60 -2.70 19.79
C LYS A 116 -12.28 -1.99 20.97
N HIS A 117 -11.86 -0.77 21.32
CA HIS A 117 -12.29 -0.11 22.57
C HIS A 117 -13.34 0.97 22.34
N ASN A 118 -13.44 1.54 21.14
CA ASN A 118 -14.40 2.55 20.77
C ASN A 118 -14.89 2.35 19.33
N PRO A 119 -15.54 1.21 19.02
CA PRO A 119 -15.90 0.82 17.65
C PRO A 119 -16.77 1.85 16.92
N HIS A 120 -17.63 2.56 17.65
CA HIS A 120 -18.55 3.53 17.05
C HIS A 120 -17.96 4.93 16.83
N SER A 121 -16.65 5.11 17.06
CA SER A 121 -15.96 6.34 16.68
C SER A 121 -16.01 6.57 15.17
N ARG A 122 -16.14 7.82 14.76
CA ARG A 122 -16.06 8.23 13.35
C ARG A 122 -14.66 8.70 12.95
N ARG A 123 -13.66 8.41 13.79
CA ARG A 123 -12.25 8.82 13.62
C ARG A 123 -11.32 7.66 13.31
N HIS A 124 -11.86 6.53 12.87
CA HIS A 124 -11.07 5.39 12.43
C HIS A 124 -10.53 5.67 11.04
N ILE A 125 -9.45 6.41 10.96
CA ILE A 125 -8.81 6.85 9.71
C ILE A 125 -7.37 6.34 9.70
N LEU A 126 -6.96 5.86 8.53
CA LEU A 126 -5.61 5.49 8.17
C LEU A 126 -5.23 6.31 6.93
N THR A 127 -4.18 7.11 6.99
CA THR A 127 -3.76 7.95 5.86
C THR A 127 -2.28 7.79 5.55
N ALA A 128 -1.95 7.84 4.27
CA ALA A 128 -0.58 7.85 3.79
C ALA A 128 -0.18 9.22 3.19
N TRP A 129 -1.13 10.14 3.02
CA TRP A 129 -0.90 11.44 2.40
C TRP A 129 -0.36 12.44 3.43
N ASN A 130 0.96 12.43 3.62
CA ASN A 130 1.67 13.37 4.49
C ASN A 130 2.19 14.56 3.68
N VAL A 131 1.48 15.68 3.74
CA VAL A 131 1.84 16.89 2.98
C VAL A 131 3.26 17.40 3.30
N GLY A 132 3.73 17.18 4.53
CA GLY A 132 5.08 17.60 4.94
C GLY A 132 6.23 16.74 4.38
N GLU A 133 5.92 15.55 3.85
CA GLU A 133 6.92 14.59 3.36
C GLU A 133 6.64 14.11 1.92
N ILE A 134 5.60 14.63 1.27
CA ILE A 134 5.16 14.14 -0.05
C ILE A 134 6.25 14.25 -1.12
N ASP A 135 7.06 15.31 -1.05
CA ASP A 135 8.16 15.55 -1.98
C ASP A 135 9.40 14.66 -1.72
N GLN A 136 9.38 13.91 -0.61
CA GLN A 136 10.41 12.93 -0.27
C GLN A 136 10.01 11.51 -0.68
N MET A 137 8.81 11.32 -1.24
CA MET A 137 8.31 10.02 -1.64
C MET A 137 8.66 9.73 -3.10
N ALA A 138 9.26 8.58 -3.38
CA ALA A 138 9.52 8.15 -4.77
C ALA A 138 8.22 8.05 -5.58
N LEU A 139 7.09 7.76 -4.92
CA LEU A 139 5.77 7.81 -5.50
C LEU A 139 4.75 8.30 -4.46
N PRO A 140 4.12 9.48 -4.65
CA PRO A 140 3.02 9.93 -3.80
C PRO A 140 1.86 8.94 -3.76
N PRO A 141 1.27 8.67 -2.57
CA PRO A 141 0.28 7.61 -2.40
C PRO A 141 -0.94 7.77 -3.29
N CYS A 142 -1.29 6.72 -4.03
CA CYS A 142 -2.57 6.62 -4.74
C CYS A 142 -3.71 6.30 -3.78
N HIS A 143 -3.50 5.38 -2.84
CA HIS A 143 -4.39 5.14 -1.69
C HIS A 143 -4.15 6.22 -0.65
N VAL A 144 -4.87 7.33 -0.76
CA VAL A 144 -4.66 8.51 0.07
C VAL A 144 -5.03 8.25 1.51
N MET A 145 -6.23 7.70 1.72
CA MET A 145 -6.71 7.36 3.07
C MET A 145 -7.77 6.26 3.01
N SER A 146 -7.90 5.54 4.13
CA SER A 146 -8.98 4.59 4.39
C SER A 146 -9.70 4.98 5.66
N GLN A 147 -11.02 5.03 5.62
CA GLN A 147 -11.88 5.21 6.79
C GLN A 147 -12.59 3.90 7.10
N PHE A 148 -12.58 3.53 8.36
CA PHE A 148 -13.29 2.34 8.86
C PHE A 148 -14.52 2.75 9.65
N TYR A 149 -15.58 1.98 9.53
CA TYR A 149 -16.84 2.22 10.20
C TYR A 149 -17.42 0.91 10.72
N VAL A 150 -17.87 0.91 11.96
CA VAL A 150 -18.58 -0.20 12.57
C VAL A 150 -20.05 0.15 12.73
N SER A 151 -20.92 -0.62 12.10
CA SER A 151 -22.38 -0.44 12.19
C SER A 151 -22.93 -0.85 13.55
N ASN A 152 -24.20 -0.49 13.84
CA ASN A 152 -24.91 -0.95 15.03
C ASN A 152 -25.11 -2.48 15.07
N LYS A 153 -24.86 -3.17 13.96
CA LYS A 153 -24.89 -4.64 13.86
C LYS A 153 -23.51 -5.26 14.00
N SER A 154 -22.50 -4.48 14.41
CA SER A 154 -21.10 -4.89 14.50
C SER A 154 -20.46 -5.30 13.16
N GLU A 155 -20.97 -4.77 12.06
CA GLU A 155 -20.39 -4.98 10.73
C GLU A 155 -19.29 -3.94 10.49
N LEU A 156 -18.11 -4.39 10.10
CA LEU A 156 -16.97 -3.52 9.75
C LEU A 156 -16.99 -3.21 8.26
N SER A 157 -16.96 -1.92 7.93
CA SER A 157 -16.81 -1.41 6.57
C SER A 157 -15.52 -0.62 6.42
N CYS A 158 -14.94 -0.66 5.23
CA CYS A 158 -13.80 0.17 4.85
C CYS A 158 -14.18 1.01 3.62
N HIS A 159 -13.90 2.30 3.68
CA HIS A 159 -13.99 3.21 2.55
C HIS A 159 -12.62 3.77 2.26
N MET A 160 -12.05 3.43 1.12
CA MET A 160 -10.76 3.92 0.65
C MET A 160 -10.95 5.02 -0.40
N TYR A 161 -10.27 6.16 -0.21
CA TYR A 161 -10.14 7.19 -1.23
C TYR A 161 -8.85 6.97 -2.03
N GLN A 162 -9.01 6.68 -3.30
CA GLN A 162 -7.91 6.54 -4.25
C GLN A 162 -7.94 7.72 -5.23
N ARG A 163 -6.88 8.55 -5.21
CA ARG A 163 -6.79 9.77 -6.03
C ARG A 163 -6.56 9.48 -7.51
N SER A 164 -5.99 8.33 -7.81
CA SER A 164 -5.65 7.89 -9.16
C SER A 164 -5.69 6.38 -9.22
N ALA A 165 -6.33 5.84 -10.23
CA ALA A 165 -6.41 4.40 -10.46
C ALA A 165 -6.46 4.11 -11.97
N ASP A 166 -5.59 3.24 -12.43
CA ASP A 166 -5.75 2.59 -13.73
C ASP A 166 -6.75 1.44 -13.61
N MET A 167 -7.75 1.40 -14.51
CA MET A 167 -8.83 0.41 -14.43
C MET A 167 -8.37 -1.02 -14.75
N PHE A 168 -7.26 -1.17 -15.46
CA PHE A 168 -6.73 -2.48 -15.82
C PHE A 168 -5.67 -3.00 -14.86
N LEU A 169 -4.88 -2.11 -14.28
CA LEU A 169 -3.77 -2.44 -13.39
C LEU A 169 -4.10 -2.12 -11.94
N GLY A 170 -4.36 -0.85 -11.65
CA GLY A 170 -4.52 -0.37 -10.28
C GLY A 170 -5.75 -0.93 -9.60
N VAL A 171 -6.93 -0.81 -10.20
CA VAL A 171 -8.17 -1.29 -9.56
C VAL A 171 -8.13 -2.79 -9.26
N PRO A 172 -7.72 -3.69 -10.17
CA PRO A 172 -7.63 -5.11 -9.85
C PRO A 172 -6.53 -5.47 -8.84
N PHE A 173 -5.53 -4.61 -8.68
CA PHE A 173 -4.42 -4.86 -7.76
C PHE A 173 -4.72 -4.33 -6.34
N ASN A 174 -5.50 -3.27 -6.21
CA ASN A 174 -5.84 -2.59 -4.98
C ASN A 174 -7.21 -2.99 -4.45
#